data_746ce84dad0a219240ffef468a98d384
#
_entry.id   746ce84dad0a219240ffef468a98d384
#
_cell.length_a   1.000
_cell.length_b   1.000
_cell.length_c   1.000
_cell.angle_alpha   90.00
_cell.angle_beta   90.00
_cell.angle_gamma   90.00
#
_symmetry.space_group_name_H-M   'P 1'
#
loop_
_entity.id
_entity.type
_entity.pdbx_description
1 polymer ?
#
loop_
_entity_poly.entity_id
_entity_poly.type
_entity_poly.pdbx_seq_one_letter_code
_entity_poly.pdbx_strand_id
1 'polypeptide(L)'
;MRLRPHFLALILAALAAVSLPPPAAIAAGLDGLTPGTASAEIYGFNHLASLGARATIVYDYRLEGRMMEEPFTDEIVLDFTHAQADAKHAYDVEATLFAKGAAKQVGPIVASTFNPLLLVFFQRDVNQMSRGTGGSGHYFRNVIRHAMSVPGNYAEEAVSLEIGGKPVAARRVSFTPFADDSHKDQMQGFAAKTYTITVSDAVPGGLVALETETAAAPGAPGEGPMLHESYRFREVRP
;
A
#
# COMPACT_ATOMS: atom_id res chain seq x y z
N MET A 1 7.82 -1.58 -26.76
CA MET A 1 7.69 -3.04 -26.61
C MET A 1 6.42 -3.25 -25.78
N ARG A 2 5.31 -3.66 -26.43
CA ARG A 2 4.02 -3.85 -25.75
C ARG A 2 4.09 -5.14 -24.95
N LEU A 3 3.68 -5.10 -23.68
CA LEU A 3 3.56 -6.29 -22.86
C LEU A 3 2.48 -7.21 -23.47
N ARG A 4 2.85 -8.45 -23.71
CA ARG A 4 1.91 -9.48 -24.15
C ARG A 4 0.89 -9.73 -23.01
N PRO A 5 -0.32 -10.23 -23.30
CA PRO A 5 -1.38 -10.47 -22.31
C PRO A 5 -0.95 -11.37 -21.13
N HIS A 6 0.15 -12.10 -21.29
CA HIS A 6 0.77 -12.90 -20.22
C HIS A 6 1.36 -12.06 -19.07
N PHE A 7 1.63 -10.76 -19.28
CA PHE A 7 2.16 -9.89 -18.22
C PHE A 7 1.05 -9.39 -17.29
N LEU A 8 -0.15 -9.18 -17.81
CA LEU A 8 -1.34 -8.87 -16.98
C LEU A 8 -1.69 -10.06 -16.09
N ALA A 9 -1.64 -11.29 -16.64
CA ALA A 9 -1.80 -12.51 -15.88
C ALA A 9 -0.70 -12.69 -14.81
N LEU A 10 0.53 -12.21 -15.06
CA LEU A 10 1.64 -12.23 -14.10
C LEU A 10 1.46 -11.19 -12.98
N ILE A 11 0.92 -10.02 -13.26
CA ILE A 11 0.61 -9.00 -12.24
C ILE A 11 -0.55 -9.49 -11.34
N LEU A 12 -1.57 -10.12 -11.92
CA LEU A 12 -2.68 -10.73 -11.19
C LEU A 12 -2.28 -12.04 -10.48
N ALA A 13 -1.41 -12.88 -11.09
CA ALA A 13 -0.90 -14.12 -10.50
C ALA A 13 0.13 -13.90 -9.37
N ALA A 14 0.63 -12.66 -9.19
CA ALA A 14 1.54 -12.30 -8.09
C ALA A 14 0.97 -12.53 -6.67
N LEU A 15 -0.24 -12.98 -6.58
CA LEU A 15 -0.97 -13.22 -5.34
C LEU A 15 -0.83 -14.64 -4.76
N ALA A 16 -0.08 -15.55 -5.38
CA ALA A 16 0.12 -16.88 -4.83
C ALA A 16 1.02 -16.80 -3.58
N ALA A 17 0.46 -17.07 -2.40
CA ALA A 17 1.08 -17.12 -1.09
C ALA A 17 1.65 -15.76 -0.59
N VAL A 18 0.75 -14.89 -0.08
CA VAL A 18 1.14 -13.89 0.92
C VAL A 18 1.31 -14.66 2.24
N SER A 19 2.52 -15.11 2.54
CA SER A 19 2.87 -15.50 3.90
C SER A 19 3.06 -14.21 4.68
N LEU A 20 2.05 -13.80 5.45
CA LEU A 20 2.16 -12.69 6.39
C LEU A 20 3.11 -13.11 7.52
N PRO A 21 3.95 -12.18 8.03
CA PRO A 21 4.72 -12.45 9.24
C PRO A 21 3.77 -12.75 10.39
N PRO A 22 4.19 -13.51 11.39
CA PRO A 22 3.35 -13.80 12.55
C PRO A 22 2.89 -12.52 13.25
N PRO A 23 1.67 -12.46 13.78
CA PRO A 23 1.04 -11.25 14.32
C PRO A 23 1.87 -10.54 15.41
N ALA A 24 2.67 -11.25 16.18
CA ALA A 24 3.57 -10.67 17.17
C ALA A 24 4.65 -9.75 16.58
N ALA A 25 5.08 -9.98 15.34
CA ALA A 25 6.05 -9.12 14.65
C ALA A 25 5.42 -7.81 14.11
N ILE A 26 4.10 -7.77 14.02
CA ILE A 26 3.32 -6.62 13.52
C ILE A 26 2.99 -5.67 14.69
N ALA A 27 2.58 -6.21 15.82
CA ALA A 27 2.24 -5.43 17.03
C ALA A 27 3.45 -4.71 17.64
N ALA A 28 4.65 -5.28 17.53
CA ALA A 28 5.89 -4.67 18.04
C ALA A 28 6.37 -3.46 17.21
N GLY A 29 5.72 -3.15 16.09
CA GLY A 29 6.14 -2.08 15.17
C GLY A 29 5.68 -0.67 15.54
N LEU A 30 4.70 -0.52 16.43
CA LEU A 30 4.15 0.80 16.80
C LEU A 30 4.82 1.42 18.03
N ASP A 31 5.35 0.59 18.93
CA ASP A 31 6.11 1.05 20.08
C ASP A 31 7.56 1.31 19.64
N GLY A 32 7.93 2.56 19.48
CA GLY A 32 9.30 2.96 19.14
C GLY A 32 9.49 3.60 17.76
N LEU A 33 8.44 4.14 17.17
CA LEU A 33 8.55 4.94 15.94
C LEU A 33 9.42 6.17 16.21
N THR A 34 10.46 6.35 15.39
CA THR A 34 11.34 7.53 15.47
C THR A 34 10.62 8.74 14.86
N PRO A 35 10.47 9.85 15.60
CA PRO A 35 9.87 11.07 15.04
C PRO A 35 10.63 11.58 13.80
N GLY A 36 9.91 12.21 12.87
CA GLY A 36 10.47 12.72 11.63
C GLY A 36 10.82 11.64 10.61
N THR A 37 10.22 10.48 10.70
CA THR A 37 10.34 9.38 9.73
C THR A 37 9.03 9.14 9.01
N ALA A 38 9.06 8.65 7.77
CA ALA A 38 7.86 8.26 7.04
C ALA A 38 7.03 7.22 7.82
N SER A 39 7.69 6.31 8.53
CA SER A 39 7.00 5.34 9.40
C SER A 39 6.20 6.02 10.51
N ALA A 40 6.76 7.07 11.16
CA ALA A 40 6.06 7.79 12.22
C ALA A 40 4.83 8.54 11.66
N GLU A 41 4.95 9.14 10.49
CA GLU A 41 3.84 9.86 9.85
C GLU A 41 2.72 8.92 9.39
N ILE A 42 3.08 7.74 8.90
CA ILE A 42 2.13 6.77 8.36
C ILE A 42 1.47 5.97 9.49
N TYR A 43 2.22 5.51 10.50
CA TYR A 43 1.73 4.60 11.53
C TYR A 43 1.54 5.24 12.90
N GLY A 44 1.98 6.50 13.11
CA GLY A 44 2.05 7.15 14.43
C GLY A 44 0.72 7.59 15.02
N PHE A 45 -0.41 7.25 14.41
CA PHE A 45 -1.74 7.54 14.92
C PHE A 45 -2.65 6.29 14.88
N ASN A 46 -3.74 6.33 15.63
CA ASN A 46 -4.65 5.19 15.69
C ASN A 46 -5.58 5.16 14.47
N HIS A 47 -5.22 4.38 13.44
CA HIS A 47 -6.00 4.22 12.22
C HIS A 47 -7.43 3.72 12.46
N LEU A 48 -7.63 2.91 13.49
CA LEU A 48 -8.86 2.15 13.69
C LEU A 48 -9.76 2.76 14.80
N ALA A 49 -9.36 3.92 15.34
CA ALA A 49 -10.04 4.56 16.49
C ALA A 49 -11.52 4.84 16.24
N SER A 50 -11.90 5.15 15.01
CA SER A 50 -13.27 5.52 14.64
C SER A 50 -14.13 4.35 14.19
N LEU A 51 -13.57 3.11 14.14
CA LEU A 51 -14.33 1.93 13.71
C LEU A 51 -15.23 1.41 14.84
N GLY A 52 -16.44 0.96 14.48
CA GLY A 52 -17.34 0.24 15.37
C GLY A 52 -16.89 -1.20 15.61
N ALA A 53 -17.68 -1.97 16.34
CA ALA A 53 -17.39 -3.38 16.62
C ALA A 53 -17.24 -4.24 15.36
N ARG A 54 -17.89 -3.83 14.28
CA ARG A 54 -17.75 -4.36 12.93
C ARG A 54 -17.76 -3.19 11.95
N ALA A 55 -16.98 -3.30 10.90
CA ALA A 55 -16.97 -2.34 9.80
C ALA A 55 -16.40 -2.99 8.55
N THR A 56 -16.93 -2.63 7.39
CA THR A 56 -16.36 -2.98 6.10
C THR A 56 -15.82 -1.74 5.44
N ILE A 57 -14.54 -1.69 5.11
CA ILE A 57 -13.94 -0.59 4.36
C ILE A 57 -13.70 -1.03 2.92
N VAL A 58 -14.09 -0.19 1.98
CA VAL A 58 -13.91 -0.45 0.55
C VAL A 58 -12.97 0.58 -0.05
N TYR A 59 -11.99 0.08 -0.80
CA TYR A 59 -11.06 0.86 -1.60
C TYR A 59 -11.27 0.59 -3.08
N ASP A 60 -11.29 1.64 -3.89
CA ASP A 60 -11.17 1.51 -5.34
C ASP A 60 -9.71 1.21 -5.69
N TYR A 61 -9.51 0.18 -6.49
CA TYR A 61 -8.22 -0.20 -7.02
C TYR A 61 -8.10 0.20 -8.48
N ARG A 62 -6.98 0.79 -8.88
CA ARG A 62 -6.66 1.12 -10.25
C ARG A 62 -5.20 0.84 -10.55
N LEU A 63 -4.96 0.21 -11.69
CA LEU A 63 -3.65 0.00 -12.26
C LEU A 63 -3.67 0.51 -13.70
N GLU A 64 -2.77 1.42 -14.02
CA GLU A 64 -2.65 2.03 -15.34
C GLU A 64 -1.21 2.40 -15.66
N GLY A 65 -0.96 2.83 -16.87
CA GLY A 65 0.35 3.26 -17.34
C GLY A 65 0.67 2.74 -18.73
N ARG A 66 1.80 3.18 -19.25
CA ARG A 66 2.23 2.87 -20.62
C ARG A 66 2.50 1.38 -20.89
N MET A 67 2.66 0.59 -19.84
CA MET A 67 2.80 -0.86 -19.93
C MET A 67 1.45 -1.58 -20.07
N MET A 68 0.33 -0.87 -19.88
CA MET A 68 -1.02 -1.39 -19.96
C MET A 68 -1.67 -0.98 -21.29
N GLU A 69 -2.46 -1.87 -21.90
CA GLU A 69 -3.29 -1.50 -23.05
C GLU A 69 -4.51 -0.69 -22.60
N GLU A 70 -5.13 -1.10 -21.52
CA GLU A 70 -6.27 -0.45 -20.87
C GLU A 70 -6.05 -0.41 -19.36
N PRO A 71 -6.54 0.62 -18.65
CA PRO A 71 -6.53 0.64 -17.21
C PRO A 71 -7.31 -0.54 -16.62
N PHE A 72 -6.73 -1.20 -15.63
CA PHE A 72 -7.42 -2.22 -14.85
C PHE A 72 -7.99 -1.60 -13.58
N THR A 73 -9.27 -1.82 -13.31
CA THR A 73 -9.97 -1.33 -12.12
C THR A 73 -10.67 -2.46 -11.40
N ASP A 74 -10.65 -2.44 -10.07
CA ASP A 74 -11.32 -3.42 -9.23
C ASP A 74 -11.59 -2.82 -7.83
N GLU A 75 -11.97 -3.63 -6.87
CA GLU A 75 -12.20 -3.24 -5.48
C GLU A 75 -11.39 -4.10 -4.51
N ILE A 76 -10.97 -3.46 -3.41
CA ILE A 76 -10.41 -4.13 -2.25
C ILE A 76 -11.39 -3.93 -1.10
N VAL A 77 -11.79 -5.01 -0.46
CA VAL A 77 -12.73 -4.99 0.66
C VAL A 77 -12.02 -5.50 1.90
N LEU A 78 -12.10 -4.75 2.99
CA LEU A 78 -11.57 -5.13 4.30
C LEU A 78 -12.71 -5.24 5.29
N ASP A 79 -12.93 -6.44 5.81
CA ASP A 79 -13.93 -6.71 6.83
C ASP A 79 -13.27 -6.78 8.21
N PHE A 80 -13.60 -5.79 9.05
CA PHE A 80 -13.08 -5.63 10.40
C PHE A 80 -14.05 -6.22 11.42
N THR A 81 -13.55 -7.06 12.31
CA THR A 81 -14.25 -7.54 13.49
C THR A 81 -13.41 -7.24 14.72
N HIS A 82 -13.99 -6.61 15.74
CA HIS A 82 -13.26 -6.27 16.94
C HIS A 82 -12.63 -7.52 17.56
N ALA A 83 -11.31 -7.51 17.74
CA ALA A 83 -10.59 -8.60 18.37
C ALA A 83 -10.97 -8.72 19.85
N GLN A 84 -10.94 -9.95 20.39
CA GLN A 84 -11.48 -10.23 21.72
C GLN A 84 -10.86 -9.38 22.84
N ALA A 85 -11.74 -8.95 23.67
CA ALA A 85 -11.79 -8.48 25.07
C ALA A 85 -10.73 -7.52 25.63
N ASP A 86 -9.43 -7.57 25.33
CA ASP A 86 -8.44 -6.79 26.10
C ASP A 86 -7.59 -5.81 25.29
N ALA A 87 -7.61 -5.86 23.98
CA ALA A 87 -6.86 -4.93 23.14
C ALA A 87 -7.78 -3.81 22.65
N LYS A 88 -7.76 -2.66 23.34
CA LYS A 88 -8.45 -1.45 22.88
C LYS A 88 -8.00 -1.14 21.43
N HIS A 89 -8.97 -1.15 20.50
CA HIS A 89 -8.78 -0.81 19.09
C HIS A 89 -7.94 -1.81 18.27
N ALA A 90 -7.93 -3.08 18.62
CA ALA A 90 -7.42 -4.14 17.77
C ALA A 90 -8.57 -4.87 17.04
N TYR A 91 -8.33 -5.24 15.78
CA TYR A 91 -9.32 -5.90 14.93
C TYR A 91 -8.72 -7.12 14.25
N ASP A 92 -9.54 -8.15 14.11
CA ASP A 92 -9.29 -9.24 13.18
C ASP A 92 -9.86 -8.83 11.82
N VAL A 93 -9.06 -8.97 10.76
CA VAL A 93 -9.40 -8.43 9.45
C VAL A 93 -9.29 -9.50 8.38
N GLU A 94 -10.38 -9.68 7.62
CA GLU A 94 -10.42 -10.43 6.38
C GLU A 94 -10.31 -9.44 5.21
N ALA A 95 -9.37 -9.67 4.30
CA ALA A 95 -9.22 -8.84 3.11
C ALA A 95 -9.62 -9.61 1.86
N THR A 96 -10.55 -9.04 1.07
CA THR A 96 -10.90 -9.53 -0.25
C THR A 96 -10.27 -8.61 -1.30
N LEU A 97 -9.26 -9.12 -2.00
CA LEU A 97 -8.62 -8.40 -3.10
C LEU A 97 -9.35 -8.70 -4.40
N PHE A 98 -9.55 -7.68 -5.23
CA PHE A 98 -10.20 -7.79 -6.55
C PHE A 98 -11.61 -8.39 -6.48
N ALA A 99 -12.43 -7.80 -5.62
CA ALA A 99 -13.74 -8.33 -5.25
C ALA A 99 -14.73 -8.40 -6.41
N LYS A 100 -14.56 -7.60 -7.46
CA LYS A 100 -15.42 -7.60 -8.67
C LYS A 100 -14.99 -8.61 -9.73
N GLY A 101 -13.73 -9.03 -9.71
CA GLY A 101 -13.15 -9.91 -10.73
C GLY A 101 -12.66 -11.23 -10.16
N ALA A 102 -11.36 -11.42 -10.14
CA ALA A 102 -10.70 -12.61 -9.59
C ALA A 102 -10.49 -12.47 -8.08
N ALA A 103 -11.56 -12.50 -7.32
CA ALA A 103 -11.55 -12.31 -5.88
C ALA A 103 -10.57 -13.24 -5.16
N LYS A 104 -9.76 -12.69 -4.27
CA LYS A 104 -8.78 -13.42 -3.49
C LYS A 104 -8.83 -13.02 -2.03
N GLN A 105 -9.03 -14.00 -1.17
CA GLN A 105 -9.02 -13.82 0.28
C GLN A 105 -7.58 -13.79 0.81
N VAL A 106 -7.34 -12.85 1.72
CA VAL A 106 -6.10 -12.72 2.49
C VAL A 106 -6.49 -12.51 3.95
N GLY A 107 -6.02 -13.35 4.82
CA GLY A 107 -6.34 -13.25 6.25
C GLY A 107 -6.66 -14.61 6.86
N PRO A 108 -7.14 -14.65 8.10
CA PRO A 108 -7.34 -13.47 8.96
C PRO A 108 -6.03 -12.79 9.37
N ILE A 109 -6.01 -11.45 9.33
CA ILE A 109 -4.95 -10.64 9.94
C ILE A 109 -5.40 -10.34 11.37
N VAL A 110 -4.81 -11.04 12.32
CA VAL A 110 -5.28 -11.08 13.71
C VAL A 110 -4.74 -9.90 14.49
N ALA A 111 -5.58 -9.30 15.33
CA ALA A 111 -5.24 -8.24 16.28
C ALA A 111 -4.51 -7.03 15.64
N SER A 112 -4.95 -6.63 14.45
CA SER A 112 -4.39 -5.45 13.78
C SER A 112 -4.74 -4.18 14.55
N THR A 113 -3.76 -3.31 14.74
CA THR A 113 -3.89 -1.99 15.38
C THR A 113 -3.78 -0.83 14.39
N PHE A 114 -3.55 -1.13 13.14
CA PHE A 114 -3.52 -0.17 12.02
C PHE A 114 -4.18 -0.78 10.78
N ASN A 115 -4.37 0.01 9.74
CA ASN A 115 -5.00 -0.45 8.50
C ASN A 115 -4.16 -1.52 7.80
N PRO A 116 -4.61 -2.78 7.72
CA PRO A 116 -3.81 -3.88 7.19
C PRO A 116 -3.62 -3.83 5.68
N LEU A 117 -4.33 -2.95 4.95
CA LEU A 117 -4.08 -2.74 3.53
C LEU A 117 -2.64 -2.30 3.27
N LEU A 118 -2.01 -1.58 4.22
CA LEU A 118 -0.59 -1.22 4.15
C LEU A 118 0.32 -2.45 4.04
N LEU A 119 0.04 -3.50 4.82
CA LEU A 119 0.82 -4.75 4.76
C LEU A 119 0.63 -5.46 3.43
N VAL A 120 -0.62 -5.59 3.00
CA VAL A 120 -0.98 -6.24 1.74
C VAL A 120 -0.34 -5.51 0.57
N PHE A 121 -0.41 -4.18 0.56
CA PHE A 121 0.17 -3.31 -0.45
C PHE A 121 1.69 -3.52 -0.56
N PHE A 122 2.44 -3.34 0.52
CA PHE A 122 3.89 -3.50 0.50
C PHE A 122 4.32 -4.93 0.14
N GLN A 123 3.60 -5.94 0.64
CA GLN A 123 3.95 -7.33 0.31
C GLN A 123 3.70 -7.66 -1.17
N ARG A 124 2.60 -7.15 -1.74
CA ARG A 124 2.32 -7.31 -3.17
C ARG A 124 3.39 -6.64 -4.02
N ASP A 125 3.75 -5.42 -3.64
CA ASP A 125 4.73 -4.63 -4.37
C ASP A 125 6.13 -5.27 -4.33
N VAL A 126 6.58 -5.73 -3.17
CA VAL A 126 7.82 -6.49 -3.02
C VAL A 126 7.82 -7.75 -3.91
N ASN A 127 6.71 -8.48 -3.96
CA ASN A 127 6.57 -9.66 -4.80
C ASN A 127 6.63 -9.29 -6.30
N GLN A 128 6.04 -8.17 -6.69
CA GLN A 128 6.07 -7.66 -8.07
C GLN A 128 7.50 -7.31 -8.49
N MET A 129 8.23 -6.56 -7.66
CA MET A 129 9.63 -6.20 -7.93
C MET A 129 10.53 -7.43 -7.98
N SER A 130 10.39 -8.36 -7.04
CA SER A 130 11.17 -9.60 -7.01
C SER A 130 10.99 -10.41 -8.30
N ARG A 131 9.77 -10.54 -8.81
CA ARG A 131 9.48 -11.23 -10.07
C ARG A 131 9.97 -10.46 -11.29
N GLY A 132 9.80 -9.15 -11.29
CA GLY A 132 10.18 -8.30 -12.42
C GLY A 132 11.69 -8.21 -12.62
N THR A 133 12.47 -8.27 -11.55
CA THR A 133 13.92 -8.10 -11.57
C THR A 133 14.71 -9.41 -11.35
N GLY A 134 14.07 -10.46 -10.82
CA GLY A 134 14.76 -11.64 -10.30
C GLY A 134 15.44 -11.44 -8.95
N GLY A 135 15.32 -10.24 -8.35
CA GLY A 135 15.92 -9.91 -7.07
C GLY A 135 15.17 -10.52 -5.87
N SER A 136 15.83 -10.55 -4.72
CA SER A 136 15.26 -11.11 -3.50
C SER A 136 14.15 -10.21 -2.92
N GLY A 137 12.97 -10.77 -2.64
CA GLY A 137 11.90 -10.06 -1.94
C GLY A 137 12.31 -9.60 -0.54
N HIS A 138 13.23 -10.31 0.13
CA HIS A 138 13.80 -9.87 1.41
C HIS A 138 14.62 -8.58 1.27
N TYR A 139 15.39 -8.47 0.19
CA TYR A 139 16.14 -7.27 -0.13
C TYR A 139 15.21 -6.06 -0.30
N PHE A 140 14.23 -6.14 -1.19
CA PHE A 140 13.29 -5.03 -1.44
C PHE A 140 12.55 -4.59 -0.18
N ARG A 141 12.07 -5.55 0.62
CA ARG A 141 11.42 -5.26 1.90
C ARG A 141 12.34 -4.51 2.86
N ASN A 142 13.59 -4.90 2.96
CA ASN A 142 14.55 -4.25 3.85
C ASN A 142 14.88 -2.83 3.39
N VAL A 143 15.04 -2.59 2.09
CA VAL A 143 15.30 -1.26 1.53
C VAL A 143 14.11 -0.33 1.77
N ILE A 144 12.88 -0.77 1.49
CA ILE A 144 11.67 0.02 1.77
C ILE A 144 11.58 0.36 3.26
N ARG A 145 11.71 -0.64 4.14
CA ARG A 145 11.65 -0.43 5.59
C ARG A 145 12.73 0.53 6.08
N HIS A 146 13.96 0.40 5.56
CA HIS A 146 15.05 1.30 5.90
C HIS A 146 14.72 2.74 5.46
N ALA A 147 14.30 2.94 4.22
CA ALA A 147 13.94 4.26 3.71
C ALA A 147 12.86 4.93 4.55
N MET A 148 11.85 4.18 4.98
CA MET A 148 10.78 4.68 5.86
C MET A 148 11.23 4.98 7.28
N SER A 149 12.36 4.44 7.75
CA SER A 149 12.88 4.61 9.11
C SER A 149 13.96 5.69 9.25
N VAL A 150 14.43 6.25 8.15
CA VAL A 150 15.45 7.32 8.17
C VAL A 150 14.78 8.68 8.33
N PRO A 151 15.14 9.46 9.37
CA PRO A 151 14.59 10.81 9.55
C PRO A 151 14.85 11.72 8.35
N GLY A 152 13.82 12.46 7.92
CA GLY A 152 13.90 13.38 6.80
C GLY A 152 13.98 12.75 5.40
N ASN A 153 13.93 11.42 5.29
CA ASN A 153 13.98 10.71 4.00
C ASN A 153 12.58 10.55 3.38
N TYR A 154 11.78 11.60 3.43
CA TYR A 154 10.44 11.65 2.85
C TYR A 154 10.03 13.10 2.62
N ALA A 155 9.03 13.31 1.75
CA ALA A 155 8.33 14.57 1.63
C ALA A 155 6.95 14.46 2.27
N GLU A 156 6.52 15.51 2.96
CA GLU A 156 5.19 15.60 3.54
C GLU A 156 4.45 16.82 2.98
N GLU A 157 3.18 16.63 2.68
CA GLU A 157 2.29 17.69 2.22
C GLU A 157 0.96 17.60 2.95
N ALA A 158 0.52 18.72 3.56
CA ALA A 158 -0.84 18.86 4.06
C ALA A 158 -1.78 19.11 2.88
N VAL A 159 -2.79 18.27 2.74
CA VAL A 159 -3.77 18.35 1.64
C VAL A 159 -5.19 18.36 2.20
N SER A 160 -6.11 18.97 1.43
CA SER A 160 -7.55 18.85 1.67
C SER A 160 -8.17 18.07 0.52
N LEU A 161 -8.85 16.99 0.85
CA LEU A 161 -9.46 16.08 -0.13
C LEU A 161 -10.97 16.05 0.07
N GLU A 162 -11.72 15.89 -1.01
CA GLU A 162 -13.16 15.72 -0.93
C GLU A 162 -13.51 14.23 -0.76
N ILE A 163 -14.12 13.88 0.37
CA ILE A 163 -14.56 12.52 0.68
C ILE A 163 -16.03 12.55 1.09
N GLY A 164 -16.87 11.85 0.34
CA GLY A 164 -18.31 11.86 0.58
C GLY A 164 -18.95 13.26 0.47
N GLY A 165 -18.42 14.13 -0.40
CA GLY A 165 -18.90 15.51 -0.57
C GLY A 165 -18.47 16.47 0.55
N LYS A 166 -17.48 16.11 1.37
CA LYS A 166 -16.97 16.95 2.46
C LYS A 166 -15.45 17.11 2.35
N PRO A 167 -14.92 18.31 2.64
CA PRO A 167 -13.49 18.52 2.73
C PRO A 167 -12.92 17.80 3.95
N VAL A 168 -11.88 17.01 3.75
CA VAL A 168 -11.19 16.26 4.78
C VAL A 168 -9.70 16.63 4.74
N ALA A 169 -9.17 17.06 5.88
CA ALA A 169 -7.73 17.30 6.04
C ALA A 169 -6.99 15.96 6.04
N ALA A 170 -5.90 15.89 5.29
CA ALA A 170 -5.08 14.71 5.19
C ALA A 170 -3.60 15.08 5.06
N ARG A 171 -2.72 14.12 5.33
CA ARG A 171 -1.27 14.23 5.11
C ARG A 171 -0.87 13.26 4.01
N ARG A 172 -0.13 13.76 3.05
CA ARG A 172 0.46 12.97 1.97
C ARG A 172 1.95 12.80 2.26
N VAL A 173 2.39 11.57 2.39
CA VAL A 173 3.77 11.17 2.68
C VAL A 173 4.34 10.47 1.45
N SER A 174 5.42 10.98 0.90
CA SER A 174 6.04 10.43 -0.32
C SER A 174 7.51 10.12 -0.11
N PHE A 175 7.99 8.99 -0.64
CA PHE A 175 9.40 8.58 -0.58
C PHE A 175 9.80 7.69 -1.76
N THR A 176 11.10 7.65 -2.05
CA THR A 176 11.71 6.94 -3.19
C THR A 176 12.83 6.03 -2.68
N PRO A 177 12.51 4.81 -2.20
CA PRO A 177 13.46 3.98 -1.46
C PRO A 177 14.68 3.52 -2.25
N PHE A 178 14.59 3.48 -3.58
CA PHE A 178 15.61 2.88 -4.44
C PHE A 178 16.41 3.91 -5.24
N ALA A 179 16.16 5.22 -5.10
CA ALA A 179 16.79 6.25 -5.94
C ALA A 179 18.32 6.25 -5.84
N ASP A 180 18.84 6.02 -4.64
CA ASP A 180 20.28 5.96 -4.35
C ASP A 180 20.79 4.54 -4.08
N ASP A 181 20.01 3.52 -4.46
CA ASP A 181 20.40 2.13 -4.26
C ASP A 181 21.58 1.72 -5.13
N SER A 182 22.52 0.97 -4.56
CA SER A 182 23.72 0.48 -5.27
C SER A 182 23.41 -0.50 -6.41
N HIS A 183 22.22 -1.13 -6.41
CA HIS A 183 21.76 -2.07 -7.42
C HIS A 183 20.74 -1.48 -8.39
N LYS A 184 20.54 -0.14 -8.37
CA LYS A 184 19.51 0.54 -9.17
C LYS A 184 19.54 0.19 -10.66
N ASP A 185 20.72 -0.02 -11.22
CA ASP A 185 20.88 -0.39 -12.64
C ASP A 185 20.31 -1.78 -12.98
N GLN A 186 20.13 -2.64 -11.97
CA GLN A 186 19.54 -3.97 -12.10
C GLN A 186 18.02 -3.99 -11.87
N MET A 187 17.43 -2.86 -11.46
CA MET A 187 16.02 -2.77 -11.05
C MET A 187 15.04 -2.48 -12.20
N GLN A 188 15.49 -2.46 -13.45
CA GLN A 188 14.63 -2.36 -14.65
C GLN A 188 13.55 -1.24 -14.58
N GLY A 189 13.88 -0.06 -14.07
CA GLY A 189 12.97 1.09 -13.91
C GLY A 189 12.35 1.20 -12.52
N PHE A 190 12.33 0.15 -11.69
CA PHE A 190 11.86 0.25 -10.31
C PHE A 190 12.75 1.13 -9.41
N ALA A 191 13.99 1.43 -9.84
CA ALA A 191 14.87 2.35 -9.11
C ALA A 191 14.25 3.74 -8.89
N ALA A 192 13.44 4.23 -9.84
CA ALA A 192 12.74 5.51 -9.76
C ALA A 192 11.31 5.38 -9.20
N LYS A 193 11.01 4.27 -8.53
CA LYS A 193 9.67 4.05 -7.98
C LYS A 193 9.41 4.97 -6.79
N THR A 194 8.31 5.72 -6.88
CA THR A 194 7.81 6.59 -5.81
C THR A 194 6.64 5.91 -5.11
N TYR A 195 6.63 6.00 -3.79
CA TYR A 195 5.50 5.62 -2.94
C TYR A 195 4.87 6.90 -2.40
N THR A 196 3.55 6.97 -2.47
CA THR A 196 2.76 8.06 -1.91
C THR A 196 1.64 7.49 -1.07
N ILE A 197 1.64 7.79 0.23
CA ILE A 197 0.67 7.31 1.19
C ILE A 197 -0.05 8.50 1.78
N THR A 198 -1.37 8.55 1.63
CA THR A 198 -2.21 9.62 2.16
C THR A 198 -3.01 9.10 3.33
N VAL A 199 -2.83 9.73 4.48
CA VAL A 199 -3.47 9.34 5.75
C VAL A 199 -4.29 10.50 6.34
N SER A 200 -5.34 10.15 7.08
CA SER A 200 -6.18 11.12 7.81
C SER A 200 -6.85 10.45 9.00
N ASP A 201 -6.80 11.05 10.16
CA ASP A 201 -7.52 10.63 11.36
C ASP A 201 -9.04 10.85 11.27
N ALA A 202 -9.48 11.69 10.33
CA ALA A 202 -10.89 11.94 10.06
C ALA A 202 -11.54 10.87 9.16
N VAL A 203 -10.75 9.95 8.58
CA VAL A 203 -11.25 8.88 7.70
C VAL A 203 -11.27 7.56 8.45
N PRO A 204 -12.39 6.83 8.45
CA PRO A 204 -12.44 5.49 9.03
C PRO A 204 -11.37 4.58 8.43
N GLY A 205 -10.59 3.93 9.29
CA GLY A 205 -9.44 3.13 8.86
C GLY A 205 -8.16 3.92 8.64
N GLY A 206 -8.17 5.25 8.79
CA GLY A 206 -6.99 6.12 8.80
C GLY A 206 -6.26 6.28 7.46
N LEU A 207 -6.62 5.50 6.45
CA LEU A 207 -5.94 5.43 5.16
C LEU A 207 -6.85 5.97 4.05
N VAL A 208 -6.42 7.06 3.40
CA VAL A 208 -7.15 7.70 2.29
C VAL A 208 -6.71 7.14 0.94
N ALA A 209 -5.40 7.02 0.72
CA ALA A 209 -4.86 6.46 -0.52
C ALA A 209 -3.50 5.80 -0.31
N LEU A 210 -3.24 4.78 -1.12
CA LEU A 210 -1.92 4.21 -1.38
C LEU A 210 -1.65 4.28 -2.86
N GLU A 211 -0.50 4.82 -3.24
CA GLU A 211 -0.12 4.99 -4.64
C GLU A 211 1.33 4.60 -4.85
N THR A 212 1.63 3.96 -5.98
CA THR A 212 3.00 3.85 -6.48
C THR A 212 3.06 4.32 -7.91
N GLU A 213 4.14 5.01 -8.23
CA GLU A 213 4.46 5.40 -9.59
C GLU A 213 5.85 4.90 -9.96
N THR A 214 5.94 4.21 -11.08
CA THR A 214 7.20 3.84 -11.72
C THR A 214 7.39 4.74 -12.92
N ALA A 215 8.36 5.63 -12.84
CA ALA A 215 8.64 6.58 -13.91
C ALA A 215 9.08 5.86 -15.19
N ALA A 216 8.81 6.50 -16.32
CA ALA A 216 9.36 6.05 -17.59
C ALA A 216 10.88 6.25 -17.62
N ALA A 217 11.59 5.34 -18.27
CA ALA A 217 13.02 5.54 -18.51
C ALA A 217 13.24 6.84 -19.32
N PRO A 218 14.32 7.59 -19.04
CA PRO A 218 14.66 8.79 -19.82
C PRO A 218 14.68 8.49 -21.31
N GLY A 219 13.99 9.30 -22.11
CA GLY A 219 13.90 9.13 -23.58
C GLY A 219 12.93 8.03 -24.05
N ALA A 220 12.22 7.37 -23.17
CA ALA A 220 11.21 6.42 -23.57
C ALA A 220 10.04 7.13 -24.30
N PRO A 221 9.54 6.61 -25.44
CA PRO A 221 8.47 7.26 -26.20
C PRO A 221 7.14 7.25 -25.44
N GLY A 222 6.36 8.34 -25.57
CA GLY A 222 5.02 8.50 -24.96
C GLY A 222 5.07 9.30 -23.66
N GLU A 223 3.90 9.75 -23.19
CA GLU A 223 3.72 10.52 -21.96
C GLU A 223 3.28 9.65 -20.78
N GLY A 224 3.54 10.11 -19.56
CA GLY A 224 3.10 9.46 -18.32
C GLY A 224 4.02 8.35 -17.80
N PRO A 225 3.70 7.80 -16.62
CA PRO A 225 4.49 6.76 -15.96
C PRO A 225 4.45 5.44 -16.72
N MET A 226 5.46 4.61 -16.50
CA MET A 226 5.43 3.22 -16.98
C MET A 226 4.29 2.45 -16.32
N LEU A 227 4.13 2.64 -15.03
CA LEU A 227 3.08 2.01 -14.24
C LEU A 227 2.67 2.93 -13.08
N HIS A 228 1.38 3.09 -12.88
CA HIS A 228 0.77 3.76 -11.74
C HIS A 228 -0.26 2.82 -11.12
N GLU A 229 -0.10 2.54 -9.84
CA GLU A 229 -1.02 1.71 -9.07
C GLU A 229 -1.59 2.54 -7.93
N SER A 230 -2.90 2.49 -7.74
CA SER A 230 -3.56 3.23 -6.68
C SER A 230 -4.67 2.44 -6.01
N TYR A 231 -4.80 2.69 -4.69
CA TYR A 231 -5.88 2.24 -3.83
C TYR A 231 -6.45 3.50 -3.18
N ARG A 232 -7.74 3.78 -3.36
CA ARG A 232 -8.38 5.00 -2.83
C ARG A 232 -9.58 4.64 -1.98
N PHE A 233 -9.63 5.19 -0.77
CA PHE A 233 -10.77 5.03 0.11
C PHE A 233 -12.04 5.46 -0.62
N ARG A 234 -13.05 4.60 -0.62
CA ARG A 234 -14.34 4.89 -1.20
C ARG A 234 -15.43 5.09 -0.13
N GLU A 235 -15.57 4.12 0.75
CA GLU A 235 -16.63 4.12 1.74
C GLU A 235 -16.34 3.19 2.92
N VAL A 236 -17.05 3.43 4.01
CA VAL A 236 -17.19 2.48 5.11
C VAL A 236 -18.64 2.05 5.22
N ARG A 237 -18.86 0.76 5.46
CA ARG A 237 -20.16 0.15 5.72
C ARG A 237 -20.16 -0.39 7.15
N PRO A 238 -21.29 -0.33 7.87
CA PRO A 238 -21.43 -0.89 9.23
C PRO A 238 -21.39 -2.42 9.23
#